data_c5a2d3e3d2a705d4d96d33c78b5867bb
#
_entry.id   c5a2d3e3d2a705d4d96d33c78b5867bb
#
_cell.length_a   1.000
_cell.length_b   1.000
_cell.length_c   1.000
_cell.angle_alpha   90.00
_cell.angle_beta   90.00
_cell.angle_gamma   90.00
#
_symmetry.space_group_name_H-M   'P 1'
#
loop_
_entity.id
_entity.type
_entity.pdbx_description
1 polymer ?
#
loop_
_entity_poly.entity_id
_entity_poly.type
_entity_poly.pdbx_seq_one_letter_code
_entity_poly.pdbx_strand_id
1 'polypeptide(L)'
;MQKNKKYLLTMLTFAFVIACIFFFQKDVKAAEKTGTVTFSIERFTIGQGYLIEPCQVDIYDTDNIASVVDRVLTQEGYGYENKGKIQDGFYLEQIYNGDTGKVRIPSIISDGQLQPIKNNAGDLIPIPTNAVNDGNDYGNESGHFALGEFAYCNMSGWMYTVNNVFPTGMSLVKPKDGDIIRLQFTLYGYGRDLGEKPADEE
;
A
#
# COMPACT_ATOMS: atom_id res chain seq x y z
N MET A 1 -63.66 9.11 20.84
CA MET A 1 -63.27 8.14 19.77
C MET A 1 -62.10 8.57 18.89
N GLN A 2 -61.82 9.86 18.68
CA GLN A 2 -60.76 10.34 17.82
C GLN A 2 -59.32 10.24 18.44
N LYS A 3 -59.14 10.33 19.73
CA LYS A 3 -57.84 10.22 20.43
C LYS A 3 -57.21 8.83 20.28
N ASN A 4 -57.99 7.78 20.40
CA ASN A 4 -57.47 6.39 20.37
C ASN A 4 -57.01 6.00 18.93
N LYS A 5 -57.55 6.60 17.86
CA LYS A 5 -57.12 6.35 16.49
C LYS A 5 -55.72 6.96 16.21
N LYS A 6 -55.40 8.12 16.82
CA LYS A 6 -54.08 8.73 16.68
C LYS A 6 -52.99 7.90 17.35
N TYR A 7 -53.24 7.39 18.56
CA TYR A 7 -52.28 6.52 19.28
C TYR A 7 -52.06 5.21 18.54
N LEU A 8 -53.14 4.61 17.99
CA LEU A 8 -53.03 3.38 17.22
C LEU A 8 -52.17 3.56 15.97
N LEU A 9 -52.37 4.68 15.24
CA LEU A 9 -51.58 4.99 14.05
C LEU A 9 -50.10 5.24 14.37
N THR A 10 -49.80 5.93 15.45
CA THR A 10 -48.41 6.17 15.92
C THR A 10 -47.73 4.88 16.35
N MET A 11 -48.44 3.97 17.02
CA MET A 11 -47.89 2.65 17.37
C MET A 11 -47.62 1.79 16.13
N LEU A 12 -48.47 1.84 15.13
CA LEU A 12 -48.29 1.09 13.88
C LEU A 12 -47.06 1.63 13.07
N THR A 13 -46.91 2.94 13.01
CA THR A 13 -45.72 3.54 12.35
C THR A 13 -44.44 3.21 13.08
N PHE A 14 -44.43 3.20 14.42
CA PHE A 14 -43.27 2.84 15.21
C PHE A 14 -42.89 1.36 15.06
N ALA A 15 -43.88 0.47 15.05
CA ALA A 15 -43.68 -0.96 14.82
C ALA A 15 -43.17 -1.23 13.39
N PHE A 16 -43.65 -0.50 12.40
CA PHE A 16 -43.17 -0.62 11.01
C PHE A 16 -41.73 -0.15 10.86
N VAL A 17 -41.32 0.95 11.51
CA VAL A 17 -39.93 1.45 11.50
C VAL A 17 -39.00 0.43 12.18
N ILE A 18 -39.41 -0.15 13.31
CA ILE A 18 -38.62 -1.20 13.99
C ILE A 18 -38.48 -2.44 13.09
N ALA A 19 -39.57 -2.87 12.46
CA ALA A 19 -39.53 -4.00 11.52
C ALA A 19 -38.59 -3.73 10.34
N CYS A 20 -38.61 -2.51 9.77
CA CYS A 20 -37.70 -2.13 8.69
C CYS A 20 -36.22 -2.16 9.14
N ILE A 21 -35.91 -1.75 10.38
CA ILE A 21 -34.53 -1.83 10.91
C ILE A 21 -34.05 -3.29 10.99
N PHE A 22 -34.91 -4.21 11.40
CA PHE A 22 -34.56 -5.64 11.46
C PHE A 22 -34.44 -6.30 10.08
N PHE A 23 -35.20 -5.84 9.07
CA PHE A 23 -35.11 -6.38 7.70
C PHE A 23 -33.88 -5.88 6.93
N PHE A 24 -33.23 -4.79 7.36
CA PHE A 24 -32.01 -4.26 6.74
C PHE A 24 -30.71 -4.68 7.41
N GLN A 25 -30.75 -5.46 8.48
CA GLN A 25 -29.57 -6.16 8.96
C GLN A 25 -29.27 -7.32 8.00
N LYS A 26 -28.63 -7.02 6.86
CA LYS A 26 -27.84 -8.04 6.18
C LYS A 26 -26.86 -8.58 7.20
N ASP A 27 -26.88 -9.86 7.45
CA ASP A 27 -25.83 -10.56 8.17
C ASP A 27 -24.50 -10.28 7.43
N VAL A 28 -23.80 -9.23 7.84
CA VAL A 28 -22.42 -9.03 7.42
C VAL A 28 -21.65 -10.11 8.13
N LYS A 29 -21.42 -11.23 7.43
CA LYS A 29 -20.56 -12.28 7.94
C LYS A 29 -19.22 -11.64 8.30
N ALA A 30 -18.83 -11.73 9.56
CA ALA A 30 -17.50 -11.25 9.96
C ALA A 30 -16.44 -11.97 9.14
N ALA A 31 -15.41 -11.25 8.72
CA ALA A 31 -14.28 -11.83 7.99
C ALA A 31 -13.65 -12.95 8.84
N GLU A 32 -13.42 -14.10 8.24
CA GLU A 32 -12.86 -15.27 8.91
C GLU A 32 -11.34 -15.24 8.79
N LYS A 33 -10.63 -15.40 9.91
CA LYS A 33 -9.17 -15.50 9.91
C LYS A 33 -8.75 -16.76 9.16
N THR A 34 -7.89 -16.61 8.15
CA THR A 34 -7.41 -17.70 7.29
C THR A 34 -5.95 -18.07 7.54
N GLY A 35 -5.22 -17.26 8.30
CA GLY A 35 -3.83 -17.54 8.64
C GLY A 35 -3.09 -16.31 9.12
N THR A 36 -1.75 -16.37 9.02
CA THR A 36 -0.82 -15.27 9.32
C THR A 36 0.22 -15.16 8.22
N VAL A 37 0.69 -13.95 7.98
CA VAL A 37 1.82 -13.67 7.07
C VAL A 37 2.91 -12.93 7.81
N THR A 38 4.16 -13.03 7.32
CA THR A 38 5.23 -12.14 7.75
C THR A 38 5.23 -10.92 6.84
N PHE A 39 5.10 -9.73 7.40
CA PHE A 39 5.07 -8.49 6.65
C PHE A 39 6.19 -7.55 7.06
N SER A 40 6.80 -6.84 6.10
CA SER A 40 7.80 -5.79 6.35
C SER A 40 7.66 -4.64 5.37
N ILE A 41 8.12 -3.44 5.77
CA ILE A 41 8.32 -2.30 4.88
C ILE A 41 9.78 -1.88 4.91
N GLU A 42 10.43 -1.86 3.76
CA GLU A 42 11.88 -1.82 3.62
C GLU A 42 12.34 -0.64 2.78
N ARG A 43 13.43 0.02 3.22
CA ARG A 43 14.07 1.16 2.56
C ARG A 43 15.58 0.94 2.41
N PHE A 44 15.98 -0.30 2.20
CA PHE A 44 17.41 -0.66 2.12
C PHE A 44 18.10 -0.02 0.93
N THR A 45 17.41 0.18 -0.19
CA THR A 45 17.93 0.83 -1.40
C THR A 45 18.40 2.27 -1.16
N ILE A 46 17.81 2.92 -0.16
CA ILE A 46 18.20 4.28 0.26
C ILE A 46 18.96 4.30 1.58
N GLY A 47 19.44 3.14 2.05
CA GLY A 47 20.29 3.03 3.23
C GLY A 47 19.60 3.23 4.57
N GLN A 48 18.25 3.12 4.64
CA GLN A 48 17.47 3.44 5.84
C GLN A 48 16.88 2.21 6.57
N GLY A 49 17.18 1.01 6.11
CA GLY A 49 16.68 -0.19 6.76
C GLY A 49 15.16 -0.34 6.68
N TYR A 50 14.59 -0.88 7.73
CA TYR A 50 13.15 -1.06 7.83
C TYR A 50 12.42 0.25 8.19
N LEU A 51 11.26 0.47 7.57
CA LEU A 51 10.24 1.38 8.06
C LEU A 51 9.35 0.65 9.08
N ILE A 52 8.96 -0.59 8.73
CA ILE A 52 8.30 -1.53 9.63
C ILE A 52 9.11 -2.83 9.58
N GLU A 53 9.66 -3.22 10.73
CA GLU A 53 10.40 -4.48 10.86
C GLU A 53 9.48 -5.69 10.58
N PRO A 54 10.05 -6.85 10.17
CA PRO A 54 9.25 -8.04 9.95
C PRO A 54 8.36 -8.38 11.14
N CYS A 55 7.05 -8.39 10.92
CA CYS A 55 6.05 -8.69 11.94
C CYS A 55 5.01 -9.69 11.43
N GLN A 56 4.31 -10.34 12.36
CA GLN A 56 3.24 -11.26 12.03
C GLN A 56 1.92 -10.49 11.89
N VAL A 57 1.23 -10.71 10.78
CA VAL A 57 -0.04 -10.06 10.46
C VAL A 57 -1.10 -11.11 10.17
N ASP A 58 -2.23 -11.02 10.88
CA ASP A 58 -3.38 -11.88 10.62
C ASP A 58 -4.00 -11.57 9.27
N ILE A 59 -4.35 -12.61 8.53
CA ILE A 59 -5.05 -12.51 7.25
C ILE A 59 -6.44 -13.16 7.32
N TYR A 60 -7.34 -12.62 6.50
CA TYR A 60 -8.75 -12.98 6.48
C TYR A 60 -9.20 -13.40 5.08
N ASP A 61 -10.31 -14.14 5.00
CA ASP A 61 -10.88 -14.66 3.75
C ASP A 61 -11.24 -13.58 2.72
N THR A 62 -11.43 -12.34 3.19
CA THR A 62 -11.73 -11.16 2.36
C THR A 62 -10.49 -10.39 1.92
N ASP A 63 -9.29 -10.74 2.41
CA ASP A 63 -8.08 -9.98 2.17
C ASP A 63 -7.51 -10.18 0.75
N ASN A 64 -6.90 -9.11 0.27
CA ASN A 64 -5.87 -9.08 -0.76
C ASN A 64 -4.63 -8.36 -0.19
N ILE A 65 -3.55 -8.29 -0.96
CA ILE A 65 -2.31 -7.65 -0.48
C ILE A 65 -2.55 -6.17 -0.14
N ALA A 66 -3.37 -5.45 -0.90
CA ALA A 66 -3.67 -4.04 -0.63
C ALA A 66 -4.35 -3.85 0.74
N SER A 67 -5.26 -4.74 1.13
CA SER A 67 -5.91 -4.67 2.45
C SER A 67 -4.96 -4.98 3.60
N VAL A 68 -3.97 -5.86 3.39
CA VAL A 68 -2.92 -6.11 4.38
C VAL A 68 -2.04 -4.86 4.54
N VAL A 69 -1.62 -4.23 3.43
CA VAL A 69 -0.83 -2.98 3.45
C VAL A 69 -1.58 -1.87 4.17
N ASP A 70 -2.85 -1.62 3.80
CA ASP A 70 -3.71 -0.62 4.44
C ASP A 70 -3.81 -0.84 5.94
N ARG A 71 -4.10 -2.06 6.36
CA ARG A 71 -4.25 -2.44 7.76
C ARG A 71 -2.97 -2.20 8.55
N VAL A 72 -1.82 -2.65 8.04
CA VAL A 72 -0.54 -2.48 8.74
C VAL A 72 -0.16 -1.01 8.82
N LEU A 73 -0.23 -0.25 7.74
CA LEU A 73 0.09 1.18 7.75
C LEU A 73 -0.80 1.93 8.75
N THR A 74 -2.10 1.66 8.75
CA THR A 74 -3.06 2.28 9.67
C THR A 74 -2.77 1.91 11.13
N GLN A 75 -2.46 0.65 11.42
CA GLN A 75 -2.16 0.18 12.77
C GLN A 75 -0.87 0.78 13.32
N GLU A 76 0.14 0.97 12.48
CA GLU A 76 1.42 1.57 12.84
C GLU A 76 1.39 3.12 12.81
N GLY A 77 0.24 3.71 12.50
CA GLY A 77 0.05 5.18 12.52
C GLY A 77 0.62 5.91 11.33
N TYR A 78 0.88 5.20 10.22
CA TYR A 78 1.28 5.81 8.96
C TYR A 78 0.07 6.23 8.14
N GLY A 79 0.13 7.42 7.54
CA GLY A 79 -0.74 7.78 6.45
C GLY A 79 -0.13 7.35 5.10
N TYR A 80 -0.96 7.25 4.07
CA TYR A 80 -0.49 6.98 2.71
C TYR A 80 -1.41 7.60 1.67
N GLU A 81 -0.91 7.75 0.46
CA GLU A 81 -1.69 8.11 -0.73
C GLU A 81 -1.64 6.97 -1.73
N ASN A 82 -2.74 6.79 -2.44
CA ASN A 82 -2.87 5.73 -3.43
C ASN A 82 -3.78 6.12 -4.59
N LYS A 83 -3.57 5.50 -5.74
CA LYS A 83 -4.54 5.44 -6.83
C LYS A 83 -5.38 4.17 -6.71
N GLY A 84 -6.57 4.20 -7.31
CA GLY A 84 -7.50 3.06 -7.30
C GLY A 84 -8.15 2.82 -5.94
N LYS A 85 -8.64 1.60 -5.76
CA LYS A 85 -9.31 1.14 -4.53
C LYS A 85 -8.62 -0.12 -4.02
N ILE A 86 -8.74 -0.39 -2.72
CA ILE A 86 -8.19 -1.62 -2.12
C ILE A 86 -8.61 -2.87 -2.89
N GLN A 87 -9.86 -2.93 -3.37
CA GLN A 87 -10.40 -4.08 -4.09
C GLN A 87 -10.14 -4.05 -5.59
N ASP A 88 -9.68 -2.89 -6.14
CA ASP A 88 -9.50 -2.73 -7.59
C ASP A 88 -8.48 -1.65 -7.92
N GLY A 89 -7.39 -2.04 -8.59
CA GLY A 89 -6.38 -1.13 -9.11
C GLY A 89 -5.59 -0.35 -8.07
N PHE A 90 -5.46 -0.87 -6.84
CA PHE A 90 -4.70 -0.21 -5.79
C PHE A 90 -3.23 -0.08 -6.19
N TYR A 91 -2.75 1.15 -6.19
CA TYR A 91 -1.36 1.52 -6.39
C TYR A 91 -0.92 2.47 -5.29
N LEU A 92 0.05 2.07 -4.49
CA LEU A 92 0.58 2.86 -3.40
C LEU A 92 1.52 3.95 -3.95
N GLU A 93 1.12 5.20 -3.83
CA GLU A 93 1.91 6.34 -4.31
C GLU A 93 2.96 6.75 -3.29
N GLN A 94 2.56 6.97 -2.04
CA GLN A 94 3.47 7.40 -0.99
C GLN A 94 3.00 6.98 0.41
N ILE A 95 3.98 6.83 1.31
CA ILE A 95 3.77 6.64 2.74
C ILE A 95 4.28 7.88 3.45
N TYR A 96 3.52 8.40 4.42
CA TYR A 96 3.89 9.59 5.16
C TYR A 96 3.58 9.47 6.65
N ASN A 97 4.47 9.98 7.46
CA ASN A 97 4.28 10.46 8.82
C ASN A 97 5.49 11.33 9.18
N GLY A 98 5.60 11.84 10.41
CA GLY A 98 6.69 12.73 10.79
C GLY A 98 8.11 12.19 10.57
N ASP A 99 8.28 10.89 10.44
CA ASP A 99 9.60 10.24 10.35
C ASP A 99 9.91 9.62 8.99
N THR A 100 8.92 9.48 8.07
CA THR A 100 9.12 8.75 6.81
C THR A 100 10.06 9.42 5.83
N GLY A 101 10.23 10.73 5.90
CA GLY A 101 10.84 11.45 4.81
C GLY A 101 12.11 12.23 5.09
N LYS A 102 12.62 12.25 6.31
CA LYS A 102 13.95 12.82 6.56
C LYS A 102 15.02 11.85 6.11
N VAL A 103 15.21 11.79 4.82
CA VAL A 103 16.13 10.85 4.21
C VAL A 103 17.38 11.59 3.80
N ARG A 104 18.48 11.12 4.31
CA ARG A 104 19.78 11.49 3.78
C ARG A 104 19.88 10.93 2.36
N ILE A 105 20.10 11.77 1.35
CA ILE A 105 20.32 11.33 -0.01
C ILE A 105 21.45 10.28 -0.01
N PRO A 106 21.22 9.07 -0.50
CA PRO A 106 22.27 8.07 -0.59
C PRO A 106 23.43 8.57 -1.44
N SER A 107 24.67 8.31 -1.02
CA SER A 107 25.87 8.75 -1.75
C SER A 107 25.90 8.25 -3.20
N ILE A 108 25.37 7.07 -3.45
CA ILE A 108 25.25 6.51 -4.80
C ILE A 108 24.43 7.43 -5.75
N ILE A 109 23.47 8.21 -5.20
CA ILE A 109 22.70 9.19 -5.97
C ILE A 109 23.46 10.49 -6.04
N SER A 110 23.90 11.03 -4.88
CA SER A 110 24.58 12.34 -4.81
C SER A 110 25.89 12.38 -5.59
N ASP A 111 26.59 11.25 -5.62
CA ASP A 111 27.88 11.13 -6.28
C ASP A 111 27.76 10.75 -7.77
N GLY A 112 26.54 10.64 -8.29
CA GLY A 112 26.29 10.27 -9.69
C GLY A 112 26.75 8.85 -10.04
N GLN A 113 26.81 7.95 -9.06
CA GLN A 113 27.33 6.59 -9.24
C GLN A 113 26.29 5.57 -9.71
N LEU A 114 25.06 6.02 -9.96
CA LEU A 114 24.04 5.16 -10.56
C LEU A 114 24.51 4.69 -11.92
N GLN A 115 24.53 3.38 -12.12
CA GLN A 115 24.92 2.80 -13.40
C GLN A 115 23.69 2.64 -14.29
N PRO A 116 23.81 2.91 -15.60
CA PRO A 116 22.71 2.66 -16.54
C PRO A 116 22.34 1.18 -16.52
N ILE A 117 21.05 0.90 -16.49
CA ILE A 117 20.52 -0.46 -16.64
C ILE A 117 20.26 -0.71 -18.12
N LYS A 118 20.45 -1.92 -18.58
CA LYS A 118 20.05 -2.34 -19.92
C LYS A 118 18.61 -2.86 -19.89
N ASN A 119 17.81 -2.44 -20.89
CA ASN A 119 16.55 -3.11 -21.19
C ASN A 119 16.82 -4.47 -21.86
N ASN A 120 15.79 -5.22 -22.17
CA ASN A 120 15.92 -6.55 -22.78
C ASN A 120 16.45 -6.54 -24.21
N ALA A 121 16.29 -5.43 -24.93
CA ALA A 121 16.90 -5.24 -26.24
C ALA A 121 18.41 -4.91 -26.13
N GLY A 122 18.93 -4.78 -24.90
CA GLY A 122 20.33 -4.40 -24.65
C GLY A 122 20.58 -2.89 -24.67
N ASP A 123 19.54 -2.06 -24.84
CA ASP A 123 19.63 -0.62 -24.83
C ASP A 123 19.82 -0.11 -23.40
N LEU A 124 20.65 0.91 -23.25
CA LEU A 124 20.80 1.56 -21.95
C LEU A 124 19.55 2.35 -21.61
N ILE A 125 18.94 2.05 -20.47
CA ILE A 125 17.94 2.92 -19.85
C ILE A 125 18.72 4.10 -19.27
N PRO A 126 18.51 5.33 -19.78
CA PRO A 126 19.28 6.47 -19.32
C PRO A 126 18.99 6.74 -17.84
N ILE A 127 20.04 7.03 -17.10
CA ILE A 127 19.90 7.55 -15.74
C ILE A 127 19.18 8.90 -15.85
N PRO A 128 18.14 9.14 -15.03
CA PRO A 128 17.52 10.47 -15.01
C PRO A 128 18.54 11.51 -14.54
N THR A 129 18.95 12.38 -15.42
CA THR A 129 20.00 13.36 -15.14
C THR A 129 19.55 14.57 -14.32
N ASN A 130 18.26 14.71 -14.04
CA ASN A 130 17.69 15.97 -13.54
C ASN A 130 16.69 15.84 -12.40
N ALA A 131 16.56 14.71 -11.77
CA ALA A 131 15.55 14.55 -10.75
C ALA A 131 16.07 13.81 -9.53
N VAL A 132 17.14 14.31 -8.96
CA VAL A 132 17.42 14.07 -7.55
C VAL A 132 16.64 15.14 -6.80
N ASN A 133 15.46 14.81 -6.34
CA ASN A 133 14.84 15.58 -5.29
C ASN A 133 15.30 14.95 -3.95
N ASP A 134 15.25 15.70 -2.89
CA ASP A 134 15.67 15.25 -1.56
C ASP A 134 14.65 14.32 -0.88
N GLY A 135 13.69 13.78 -1.63
CA GLY A 135 12.59 12.96 -1.12
C GLY A 135 11.50 13.76 -0.42
N ASN A 136 11.69 15.08 -0.27
CA ASN A 136 10.77 15.95 0.47
C ASN A 136 9.80 16.70 -0.46
N ASP A 137 10.06 16.73 -1.75
CA ASP A 137 9.41 17.66 -2.68
C ASP A 137 8.19 17.08 -3.39
N TYR A 138 7.85 15.81 -3.13
CA TYR A 138 6.74 15.19 -3.83
C TYR A 138 5.43 15.43 -3.10
N GLY A 139 4.67 16.40 -3.65
CA GLY A 139 3.23 16.51 -3.43
C GLY A 139 2.77 16.74 -2.00
N ASN A 140 3.62 17.29 -1.17
CA ASN A 140 3.33 17.42 0.24
C ASN A 140 2.49 18.66 0.55
N GLU A 141 1.27 18.71 0.06
CA GLU A 141 0.30 19.75 0.44
C GLU A 141 0.01 19.76 1.95
N SER A 142 0.34 18.68 2.65
CA SER A 142 0.07 18.54 4.09
C SER A 142 1.25 18.89 5.00
N GLY A 143 2.42 19.23 4.46
CA GLY A 143 3.60 19.57 5.26
C GLY A 143 4.23 18.39 6.01
N HIS A 144 3.84 17.15 5.68
CA HIS A 144 4.42 15.91 6.21
C HIS A 144 5.50 15.37 5.29
N PHE A 145 6.49 14.73 5.87
CA PHE A 145 7.48 14.01 5.07
C PHE A 145 6.86 12.78 4.45
N ALA A 146 6.99 12.65 3.14
CA ALA A 146 6.47 11.52 2.39
C ALA A 146 7.61 10.83 1.64
N LEU A 147 7.58 9.50 1.60
CA LEU A 147 8.43 8.69 0.75
C LEU A 147 7.56 7.94 -0.24
N GLY A 148 7.78 8.15 -1.52
CA GLY A 148 6.90 7.56 -2.52
C GLY A 148 7.43 7.64 -3.93
N GLU A 149 6.50 7.49 -4.86
CA GLU A 149 6.73 7.56 -6.30
C GLU A 149 7.55 8.80 -6.66
N PHE A 150 8.62 8.59 -7.42
CA PHE A 150 9.56 9.62 -7.89
C PHE A 150 10.38 10.35 -6.81
N ALA A 151 10.37 9.90 -5.56
CA ALA A 151 11.30 10.39 -4.57
C ALA A 151 12.73 10.00 -4.96
N TYR A 152 13.65 10.98 -5.01
CA TYR A 152 15.05 10.90 -5.44
C TYR A 152 15.28 10.78 -6.94
N CYS A 153 14.47 10.05 -7.68
CA CYS A 153 14.58 9.97 -9.13
C CYS A 153 13.23 9.57 -9.76
N ASN A 154 13.13 9.73 -11.08
CA ASN A 154 11.88 9.47 -11.81
C ASN A 154 11.55 7.97 -12.03
N MET A 155 12.26 7.06 -11.38
CA MET A 155 12.04 5.60 -11.47
C MET A 155 11.84 4.96 -10.11
N SER A 156 11.81 5.77 -9.04
CA SER A 156 11.64 5.27 -7.69
C SER A 156 10.17 5.12 -7.32
N GLY A 157 9.91 4.31 -6.32
CA GLY A 157 8.57 4.08 -5.81
C GLY A 157 8.48 2.85 -4.92
N TRP A 158 7.27 2.45 -4.60
CA TRP A 158 7.01 1.27 -3.79
C TRP A 158 6.72 0.05 -4.67
N MET A 159 7.48 -1.01 -4.46
CA MET A 159 7.29 -2.33 -5.04
C MET A 159 6.98 -3.34 -3.93
N TYR A 160 6.38 -4.46 -4.27
CA TYR A 160 6.17 -5.50 -3.29
C TYR A 160 6.50 -6.89 -3.85
N THR A 161 6.89 -7.78 -2.95
CA THR A 161 7.09 -9.19 -3.25
C THR A 161 6.26 -10.06 -2.32
N VAL A 162 5.86 -11.21 -2.83
CA VAL A 162 5.33 -12.32 -2.04
C VAL A 162 6.29 -13.50 -2.24
N ASN A 163 6.89 -13.97 -1.14
CA ASN A 163 7.91 -15.04 -1.17
C ASN A 163 9.07 -14.73 -2.15
N ASN A 164 9.51 -13.47 -2.20
CA ASN A 164 10.54 -12.93 -3.09
C ASN A 164 10.20 -12.97 -4.59
N VAL A 165 8.94 -13.13 -4.95
CA VAL A 165 8.45 -13.00 -6.33
C VAL A 165 7.69 -11.69 -6.47
N PHE A 166 7.91 -10.95 -7.54
CA PHE A 166 7.15 -9.74 -7.88
C PHE A 166 5.85 -10.15 -8.57
N PRO A 167 4.70 -10.07 -7.88
CA PRO A 167 3.44 -10.43 -8.48
C PRO A 167 2.79 -9.24 -9.19
N THR A 168 1.63 -9.47 -9.75
CA THR A 168 0.78 -8.43 -10.34
C THR A 168 0.24 -7.44 -9.28
N GLY A 169 -0.68 -6.57 -9.64
CA GLY A 169 -1.20 -5.53 -8.74
C GLY A 169 -1.75 -6.06 -7.41
N MET A 170 -1.52 -5.31 -6.34
CA MET A 170 -1.85 -5.69 -4.95
C MET A 170 -3.31 -6.07 -4.72
N SER A 171 -4.24 -5.50 -5.48
CA SER A 171 -5.67 -5.82 -5.39
C SER A 171 -6.01 -7.21 -5.92
N LEU A 172 -5.16 -7.80 -6.77
CA LEU A 172 -5.42 -9.05 -7.46
C LEU A 172 -4.86 -10.27 -6.74
N VAL A 173 -3.92 -10.07 -5.82
CA VAL A 173 -3.21 -11.14 -5.12
C VAL A 173 -3.80 -11.36 -3.74
N LYS A 174 -4.20 -12.60 -3.45
CA LYS A 174 -4.67 -13.01 -2.13
C LYS A 174 -3.51 -13.58 -1.32
N PRO A 175 -3.27 -13.09 -0.10
CA PRO A 175 -2.27 -13.66 0.77
C PRO A 175 -2.67 -15.07 1.23
N LYS A 176 -1.68 -15.91 1.51
CA LYS A 176 -1.85 -17.25 2.06
C LYS A 176 -1.12 -17.37 3.39
N ASP A 177 -1.56 -18.30 4.20
CA ASP A 177 -0.90 -18.61 5.46
C ASP A 177 0.58 -18.94 5.25
N GLY A 178 1.46 -18.29 6.03
CA GLY A 178 2.90 -18.44 5.94
C GLY A 178 3.60 -17.61 4.85
N ASP A 179 2.87 -16.85 4.04
CA ASP A 179 3.51 -15.98 3.04
C ASP A 179 4.41 -14.92 3.70
N ILE A 180 5.49 -14.56 2.99
CA ILE A 180 6.38 -13.45 3.33
C ILE A 180 6.09 -12.32 2.37
N ILE A 181 5.51 -11.24 2.86
CA ILE A 181 5.15 -10.05 2.09
C ILE A 181 6.14 -8.94 2.45
N ARG A 182 6.86 -8.45 1.44
CA ARG A 182 7.81 -7.36 1.62
C ARG A 182 7.39 -6.19 0.74
N LEU A 183 7.08 -5.06 1.36
CA LEU A 183 6.89 -3.79 0.66
C LEU A 183 8.23 -3.08 0.65
N GLN A 184 8.79 -2.84 -0.53
CA GLN A 184 10.17 -2.42 -0.71
C GLN A 184 10.23 -1.13 -1.52
N PHE A 185 11.01 -0.17 -1.04
CA PHE A 185 11.27 1.03 -1.82
C PHE A 185 12.32 0.73 -2.89
N THR A 186 11.95 0.86 -4.16
CA THR A 186 12.88 0.82 -5.29
C THR A 186 13.37 2.23 -5.57
N LEU A 187 14.67 2.38 -5.74
CA LEU A 187 15.27 3.64 -6.11
C LEU A 187 15.42 3.75 -7.62
N TYR A 188 15.69 2.63 -8.29
CA TYR A 188 16.16 2.64 -9.64
C TYR A 188 15.66 1.45 -10.47
N GLY A 189 15.27 1.73 -11.72
CA GLY A 189 14.97 0.69 -12.70
C GLY A 189 13.66 -0.05 -12.48
N TYR A 190 12.71 0.58 -11.80
CA TYR A 190 11.37 0.00 -11.58
C TYR A 190 11.42 -1.39 -10.92
N GLY A 191 12.23 -1.53 -9.86
CA GLY A 191 12.38 -2.78 -9.12
C GLY A 191 13.62 -3.62 -9.50
N ARG A 192 14.40 -3.20 -10.50
CA ARG A 192 15.63 -3.91 -10.90
C ARG A 192 16.69 -3.96 -9.80
N ASP A 193 16.79 -2.91 -9.01
CA ASP A 193 17.63 -2.83 -7.82
C ASP A 193 17.18 -3.74 -6.68
N LEU A 194 15.95 -4.25 -6.77
CA LEU A 194 15.37 -5.25 -5.87
C LEU A 194 15.41 -6.67 -6.43
N GLY A 195 15.89 -6.84 -7.67
CA GLY A 195 15.99 -8.13 -8.33
C GLY A 195 14.81 -8.52 -9.20
N GLU A 196 13.92 -7.56 -9.55
CA GLU A 196 12.88 -7.80 -10.54
C GLU A 196 13.49 -8.11 -11.90
N LYS A 197 12.97 -9.14 -12.55
CA LYS A 197 13.38 -9.51 -13.90
C LYS A 197 12.50 -8.82 -14.94
N PRO A 198 13.03 -8.57 -16.15
CA PRO A 198 12.19 -8.15 -17.27
C PRO A 198 11.12 -9.19 -17.59
N ALA A 199 9.99 -8.71 -18.09
CA ALA A 199 8.84 -9.56 -18.44
C ALA A 199 9.13 -10.60 -19.55
N ASP A 200 10.25 -10.48 -20.27
CA ASP A 200 10.69 -11.38 -21.32
C ASP A 200 11.83 -12.35 -20.88
N GLU A 201 12.21 -12.29 -19.61
CA GLU A 201 13.16 -13.23 -18.98
C GLU A 201 12.45 -14.21 -17.99
N GLU A 202 11.12 -14.22 -17.94
CA GLU A 202 10.32 -15.17 -17.17
C GLU A 202 10.12 -16.51 -17.87
#